data_c67708c78b22e3f17b144816de591351
#
_entry.id   c67708c78b22e3f17b144816de591351
#
_cell.length_a   1.000
_cell.length_b   1.000
_cell.length_c   1.000
_cell.angle_alpha   90.00
_cell.angle_beta   90.00
_cell.angle_gamma   90.00
#
_symmetry.space_group_name_H-M   'P 1'
#
loop_
_entity.id
_entity.type
_entity.pdbx_description
1 polymer ?
#
loop_
_entity_poly.entity_id
_entity_poly.type
_entity_poly.pdbx_seq_one_letter_code
_entity_poly.pdbx_strand_id
1 'polypeptide(L)'
;MNDYIQKKLFKEKSVAQTTLHDPERFQHQVKLHYVLIVGFEILREEEYLPPSVEKNGILSTSTQVINWFKKGNLKEIDPVADLDKISVHKAFQCRDWVIEGEYIGKPYTTIFRSNDDEIKYSEVPYVVEAIPKWKYIVEEIEEYCQDSIWIGVIGKPQKFFGKVIKVYDHDQRSTFLEWRLRSEEGNLIAFIDRKSEFDRLEVELGDCLMLNGTPQEHFLSVEDGHTRCTRLSPNTVELIKNYGKPK
;
A
#
# COMPACT_ATOMS: atom_id res chain seq x y z
N MET A 1 -4.16 19.22 5.94
CA MET A 1 -2.73 18.87 6.00
C MET A 1 -2.18 19.43 7.29
N ASN A 2 -1.71 18.56 8.19
CA ASN A 2 -1.30 19.00 9.52
C ASN A 2 0.02 19.77 9.43
N ASP A 3 -0.09 21.11 9.54
CA ASP A 3 1.02 22.07 9.49
C ASP A 3 2.21 21.69 10.41
N TYR A 4 1.94 20.84 11.40
CA TYR A 4 2.93 20.38 12.38
C TYR A 4 3.89 19.32 11.79
N ILE A 5 3.37 18.32 11.07
CA ILE A 5 4.22 17.31 10.42
C ILE A 5 4.96 17.95 9.25
N GLN A 6 4.31 18.78 8.45
CA GLN A 6 4.98 19.54 7.40
C GLN A 6 6.04 20.48 7.96
N LYS A 7 5.77 21.18 9.06
CA LYS A 7 6.79 22.04 9.70
C LYS A 7 7.93 21.22 10.32
N LYS A 8 7.66 20.03 10.88
CA LYS A 8 8.73 19.12 11.35
C LYS A 8 9.49 18.43 10.22
N LEU A 9 8.81 18.01 9.14
CA LEU A 9 9.41 17.32 8.00
C LEU A 9 10.04 18.24 6.95
N PHE A 10 9.53 19.48 6.79
CA PHE A 10 9.85 20.33 5.63
C PHE A 10 10.45 21.71 5.98
N LYS A 11 10.91 21.92 7.22
CA LYS A 11 11.35 23.25 7.67
C LYS A 11 12.63 23.80 7.02
N GLU A 12 13.25 23.10 6.08
CA GLU A 12 14.35 23.67 5.28
C GLU A 12 14.32 23.21 3.82
N LYS A 13 13.93 24.10 2.94
CA LYS A 13 14.01 24.00 1.48
C LYS A 13 15.43 24.20 0.95
N SER A 14 16.46 23.69 1.60
CA SER A 14 17.80 23.69 1.02
C SER A 14 18.69 22.64 1.66
N VAL A 15 18.47 21.37 1.29
CA VAL A 15 19.56 20.41 1.41
C VAL A 15 19.75 19.78 0.05
N ALA A 16 20.96 20.00 -0.46
CA ALA A 16 21.51 19.55 -1.70
C ALA A 16 21.05 18.12 -2.07
N GLN A 17 20.84 17.92 -3.35
CA GLN A 17 20.85 16.62 -4.01
C GLN A 17 21.97 15.74 -3.43
N THR A 18 21.67 14.97 -2.40
CA THR A 18 22.58 13.94 -1.93
C THR A 18 22.34 12.72 -2.78
N THR A 19 23.27 12.51 -3.70
CA THR A 19 23.34 11.33 -4.57
C THR A 19 23.18 10.04 -3.77
N LEU A 20 22.47 9.08 -4.35
CA LEU A 20 22.17 7.72 -3.87
C LEU A 20 23.40 6.85 -3.48
N HIS A 21 24.61 7.40 -3.48
CA HIS A 21 25.87 6.67 -3.32
C HIS A 21 26.71 7.09 -2.10
N ASP A 22 26.07 7.57 -1.03
CA ASP A 22 26.80 7.79 0.22
C ASP A 22 26.87 6.48 1.04
N PRO A 23 28.03 5.80 1.12
CA PRO A 23 28.16 4.54 1.86
C PRO A 23 27.93 4.71 3.38
N GLU A 24 28.13 5.90 3.93
CA GLU A 24 27.83 6.18 5.35
C GLU A 24 26.31 6.16 5.62
N ARG A 25 25.50 6.41 4.61
CA ARG A 25 24.03 6.38 4.69
C ARG A 25 23.48 4.99 5.12
N PHE A 26 24.21 3.92 4.82
CA PHE A 26 23.77 2.54 5.04
C PHE A 26 24.31 1.92 6.33
N GLN A 27 25.13 2.65 7.10
CA GLN A 27 25.72 2.15 8.35
C GLN A 27 24.89 2.46 9.59
N HIS A 28 23.98 3.43 9.49
CA HIS A 28 23.12 3.79 10.61
C HIS A 28 22.01 2.78 10.82
N GLN A 29 21.78 2.43 12.10
CA GLN A 29 20.68 1.56 12.54
C GLN A 29 19.57 2.42 13.15
N VAL A 30 18.35 1.91 13.03
CA VAL A 30 17.15 2.52 13.61
C VAL A 30 16.23 1.41 14.12
N LYS A 31 15.48 1.68 15.16
CA LYS A 31 14.54 0.69 15.68
C LYS A 31 13.39 0.45 14.73
N LEU A 32 13.11 -0.81 14.42
CA LEU A 32 12.08 -1.25 13.49
C LEU A 32 10.70 -0.67 13.82
N HIS A 33 10.31 -0.75 15.10
CA HIS A 33 8.99 -0.24 15.50
C HIS A 33 8.88 1.28 15.31
N TYR A 34 9.97 2.05 15.47
CA TYR A 34 9.94 3.48 15.18
C TYR A 34 9.76 3.76 13.68
N VAL A 35 10.39 2.95 12.83
CA VAL A 35 10.20 3.05 11.37
C VAL A 35 8.74 2.81 10.99
N LEU A 36 8.11 1.80 11.58
CA LEU A 36 6.70 1.54 11.37
C LEU A 36 5.81 2.70 11.85
N ILE A 37 6.02 3.18 13.09
CA ILE A 37 5.21 4.27 13.65
C ILE A 37 5.29 5.53 12.78
N VAL A 38 6.51 5.94 12.41
CA VAL A 38 6.71 7.10 11.54
C VAL A 38 6.13 6.87 10.14
N GLY A 39 6.26 5.65 9.62
CA GLY A 39 5.65 5.26 8.34
C GLY A 39 4.12 5.36 8.36
N PHE A 40 3.47 4.87 9.40
CA PHE A 40 2.02 5.02 9.59
C PHE A 40 1.60 6.49 9.70
N GLU A 41 2.38 7.31 10.41
CA GLU A 41 2.09 8.73 10.56
C GLU A 41 2.17 9.48 9.24
N ILE A 42 3.17 9.19 8.41
CA ILE A 42 3.28 9.76 7.06
C ILE A 42 2.12 9.28 6.18
N LEU A 43 1.85 7.97 6.19
CA LEU A 43 0.81 7.34 5.35
C LEU A 43 -0.63 7.57 5.85
N ARG A 44 -0.80 8.27 6.95
CA ARG A 44 -2.13 8.71 7.39
C ARG A 44 -2.70 9.80 6.50
N GLU A 45 -1.84 10.68 5.99
CA GLU A 45 -2.22 11.85 5.22
C GLU A 45 -1.75 11.79 3.77
N GLU A 46 -0.83 10.87 3.43
CA GLU A 46 -0.21 10.75 2.12
C GLU A 46 -0.36 9.34 1.55
N GLU A 47 -0.39 9.24 0.22
CA GLU A 47 -0.33 7.94 -0.45
C GLU A 47 1.08 7.35 -0.38
N TYR A 48 1.17 6.01 -0.44
CA TYR A 48 2.45 5.33 -0.51
C TYR A 48 3.16 5.61 -1.84
N LEU A 49 4.37 6.14 -1.75
CA LEU A 49 5.25 6.41 -2.89
C LEU A 49 6.44 5.43 -2.84
N PRO A 50 6.51 4.46 -3.78
CA PRO A 50 7.61 3.50 -3.83
C PRO A 50 8.94 4.16 -4.21
N PRO A 51 10.11 3.53 -3.91
CA PRO A 51 11.42 4.08 -4.26
C PRO A 51 11.61 4.40 -5.75
N SER A 52 10.89 3.70 -6.63
CA SER A 52 10.95 3.89 -8.08
C SER A 52 10.45 5.25 -8.58
N VAL A 53 9.66 5.97 -7.78
CA VAL A 53 9.12 7.30 -8.14
C VAL A 53 10.02 8.46 -7.73
N GLU A 54 11.17 8.23 -7.12
CA GLU A 54 12.13 9.28 -6.75
C GLU A 54 12.72 9.98 -7.97
N LYS A 55 11.92 10.85 -8.57
CA LYS A 55 12.29 11.69 -9.73
C LYS A 55 11.75 13.10 -9.51
N ASN A 56 12.47 14.10 -10.02
CA ASN A 56 12.00 15.49 -10.07
C ASN A 56 11.66 16.11 -8.69
N GLY A 57 12.35 15.70 -7.63
CA GLY A 57 12.15 16.25 -6.29
C GLY A 57 11.02 15.59 -5.48
N ILE A 58 10.34 14.58 -6.03
CA ILE A 58 9.40 13.75 -5.29
C ILE A 58 10.21 12.72 -4.50
N LEU A 59 9.97 12.65 -3.18
CA LEU A 59 10.62 11.70 -2.29
C LEU A 59 9.72 10.49 -2.08
N SER A 60 10.30 9.28 -2.15
CA SER A 60 9.58 8.07 -1.73
C SER A 60 9.22 8.12 -0.24
N THR A 61 8.20 7.36 0.16
CA THR A 61 7.79 7.28 1.56
C THR A 61 8.94 6.79 2.45
N SER A 62 9.73 5.83 1.99
CA SER A 62 10.92 5.36 2.74
C SER A 62 11.99 6.43 2.90
N THR A 63 12.24 7.26 1.89
CA THR A 63 13.17 8.39 1.99
C THR A 63 12.64 9.46 2.94
N GLN A 64 11.34 9.73 2.96
CA GLN A 64 10.72 10.62 3.93
C GLN A 64 10.91 10.11 5.37
N VAL A 65 10.69 8.81 5.62
CA VAL A 65 10.94 8.17 6.92
C VAL A 65 12.41 8.30 7.32
N ILE A 66 13.35 7.97 6.44
CA ILE A 66 14.79 8.10 6.70
C ILE A 66 15.17 9.56 7.03
N ASN A 67 14.63 10.51 6.28
CA ASN A 67 14.88 11.94 6.51
C ASN A 67 14.30 12.41 7.84
N TRP A 68 13.18 11.84 8.27
CA TRP A 68 12.61 12.13 9.58
C TRP A 68 13.60 11.75 10.70
N PHE A 69 14.18 10.55 10.65
CA PHE A 69 15.19 10.11 11.62
C PHE A 69 16.48 10.92 11.54
N LYS A 70 16.93 11.30 10.35
CA LYS A 70 18.16 12.13 10.18
C LYS A 70 18.03 13.54 10.73
N LYS A 71 16.81 14.09 10.72
CA LYS A 71 16.53 15.44 11.22
C LYS A 71 16.29 15.49 12.73
N GLY A 72 15.82 14.41 13.31
CA GLY A 72 15.60 14.29 14.76
C GLY A 72 16.92 13.95 15.46
N ASN A 73 17.30 14.72 16.48
CA ASN A 73 18.38 14.34 17.39
C ASN A 73 17.93 13.11 18.18
N LEU A 74 18.19 11.91 17.64
CA LEU A 74 17.82 10.62 18.22
C LEU A 74 18.47 10.32 19.58
N LYS A 75 19.31 11.24 20.12
CA LYS A 75 20.11 10.97 21.32
C LYS A 75 19.43 11.28 22.64
N GLU A 76 18.34 12.05 22.68
CA GLU A 76 17.81 12.54 23.95
C GLU A 76 16.28 12.52 24.14
N ILE A 77 15.48 12.23 23.10
CA ILE A 77 14.01 12.24 23.18
C ILE A 77 13.47 11.00 22.52
N ASP A 78 12.49 10.35 23.12
CA ASP A 78 11.71 9.31 22.45
C ASP A 78 11.08 9.94 21.19
N PRO A 79 11.55 9.56 19.98
CA PRO A 79 11.13 10.23 18.75
C PRO A 79 9.64 10.03 18.44
N VAL A 80 8.99 9.12 19.16
CA VAL A 80 7.57 8.77 18.97
C VAL A 80 6.66 9.28 20.06
N ALA A 81 7.21 9.91 21.10
CA ALA A 81 6.42 10.39 22.24
C ALA A 81 5.30 11.38 21.85
N ASP A 82 5.51 12.13 20.77
CA ASP A 82 4.56 13.13 20.26
C ASP A 82 3.70 12.61 19.09
N LEU A 83 3.82 11.33 18.72
CA LEU A 83 3.06 10.76 17.60
C LEU A 83 1.70 10.23 18.04
N ASP A 84 0.80 10.10 17.08
CA ASP A 84 -0.56 9.63 17.35
C ASP A 84 -0.54 8.20 17.92
N LYS A 85 -1.28 7.98 19.00
CA LYS A 85 -1.44 6.66 19.64
C LYS A 85 -2.01 5.61 18.68
N ILE A 86 -2.82 6.03 17.69
CA ILE A 86 -3.38 5.15 16.66
C ILE A 86 -2.25 4.62 15.78
N SER A 87 -1.35 5.48 15.33
CA SER A 87 -0.19 5.07 14.54
C SER A 87 0.73 4.11 15.31
N VAL A 88 0.90 4.32 16.61
CA VAL A 88 1.64 3.40 17.48
C VAL A 88 0.97 2.03 17.54
N HIS A 89 -0.35 1.99 17.78
CA HIS A 89 -1.09 0.73 17.86
C HIS A 89 -1.03 -0.05 16.53
N LYS A 90 -1.29 0.61 15.42
CA LYS A 90 -1.22 0.01 14.07
C LYS A 90 0.18 -0.50 13.72
N ALA A 91 1.22 0.18 14.15
CA ALA A 91 2.61 -0.26 13.94
C ALA A 91 2.89 -1.62 14.59
N PHE A 92 2.43 -1.82 15.83
CA PHE A 92 2.56 -3.12 16.51
C PHE A 92 1.72 -4.19 15.83
N GLN A 93 0.48 -3.91 15.46
CA GLN A 93 -0.36 -4.86 14.73
C GLN A 93 0.27 -5.26 13.38
N CYS A 94 0.81 -4.30 12.62
CA CYS A 94 1.51 -4.57 11.37
C CYS A 94 2.75 -5.44 11.59
N ARG A 95 3.53 -5.17 12.64
CA ARG A 95 4.69 -5.98 13.00
C ARG A 95 4.30 -7.44 13.27
N ASP A 96 3.33 -7.65 14.15
CA ASP A 96 2.86 -8.97 14.53
C ASP A 96 2.33 -9.73 13.30
N TRP A 97 1.53 -9.06 12.46
CA TRP A 97 1.02 -9.62 11.22
C TRP A 97 2.13 -10.07 10.26
N VAL A 98 3.23 -9.29 10.11
CA VAL A 98 4.38 -9.69 9.28
C VAL A 98 5.12 -10.88 9.86
N ILE A 99 5.26 -10.94 11.20
CA ILE A 99 5.97 -12.02 11.89
C ILE A 99 5.17 -13.34 11.79
N GLU A 100 3.87 -13.28 11.93
CA GLU A 100 2.95 -14.43 11.93
C GLU A 100 2.53 -14.83 10.52
N GLY A 101 2.49 -13.88 9.59
CA GLY A 101 1.91 -14.02 8.26
C GLY A 101 2.78 -14.76 7.26
N GLU A 102 2.15 -15.59 6.44
CA GLU A 102 2.75 -16.23 5.27
C GLU A 102 2.73 -15.33 4.01
N TYR A 103 2.06 -14.19 4.08
CA TYR A 103 1.73 -13.33 2.93
C TYR A 103 2.87 -12.46 2.42
N ILE A 104 3.91 -12.29 3.23
CA ILE A 104 5.05 -11.45 2.88
C ILE A 104 6.30 -12.33 2.72
N GLY A 105 6.91 -12.28 1.55
CA GLY A 105 8.06 -13.13 1.19
C GLY A 105 9.28 -12.98 2.12
N LYS A 106 10.26 -13.87 1.98
CA LYS A 106 11.44 -14.03 2.87
C LYS A 106 12.18 -12.76 3.31
N PRO A 107 12.41 -11.70 2.48
CA PRO A 107 13.16 -10.54 2.98
C PRO A 107 12.47 -9.86 4.17
N TYR A 108 11.16 -9.72 4.13
CA TYR A 108 10.39 -9.04 5.19
C TYR A 108 10.43 -9.82 6.50
N THR A 109 10.11 -11.11 6.47
CA THR A 109 10.09 -11.94 7.68
C THR A 109 11.44 -12.00 8.37
N THR A 110 12.56 -11.97 7.62
CA THR A 110 13.90 -11.94 8.18
C THR A 110 14.16 -10.63 8.92
N ILE A 111 13.81 -9.50 8.33
CA ILE A 111 13.99 -8.17 8.92
C ILE A 111 13.13 -8.03 10.19
N PHE A 112 11.86 -8.44 10.11
CA PHE A 112 10.91 -8.29 11.23
C PHE A 112 11.14 -9.26 12.38
N ARG A 113 11.80 -10.40 12.14
CA ARG A 113 12.18 -11.37 13.17
C ARG A 113 13.58 -11.14 13.77
N SER A 114 14.24 -10.05 13.39
CA SER A 114 15.51 -9.68 14.02
C SER A 114 15.33 -9.49 15.52
N ASN A 115 16.14 -10.21 16.32
CA ASN A 115 16.03 -10.18 17.77
C ASN A 115 16.39 -8.82 18.38
N ASP A 116 17.14 -7.99 17.66
CA ASP A 116 17.67 -6.73 18.19
C ASP A 116 16.72 -5.54 17.99
N ASP A 117 15.58 -5.74 17.30
CA ASP A 117 14.64 -4.68 16.91
C ASP A 117 15.32 -3.50 16.17
N GLU A 118 16.55 -3.69 15.76
CA GLU A 118 17.36 -2.72 15.01
C GLU A 118 17.52 -3.13 13.56
N ILE A 119 17.28 -2.20 12.66
CA ILE A 119 17.42 -2.38 11.21
C ILE A 119 18.35 -1.32 10.62
N LYS A 120 18.98 -1.66 9.51
CA LYS A 120 19.80 -0.71 8.74
C LYS A 120 18.91 0.21 7.92
N TYR A 121 19.39 1.40 7.62
CA TYR A 121 18.67 2.31 6.74
C TYR A 121 18.38 1.72 5.34
N SER A 122 19.22 0.79 4.87
CA SER A 122 18.99 0.04 3.63
C SER A 122 17.77 -0.89 3.69
N GLU A 123 17.30 -1.23 4.89
CA GLU A 123 16.17 -2.12 5.13
C GLU A 123 14.85 -1.36 5.35
N VAL A 124 14.92 -0.05 5.61
CA VAL A 124 13.76 0.82 5.81
C VAL A 124 12.74 0.72 4.66
N PRO A 125 13.13 0.68 3.37
CA PRO A 125 12.17 0.53 2.28
C PRO A 125 11.27 -0.71 2.40
N TYR A 126 11.83 -1.85 2.82
CA TYR A 126 11.07 -3.09 3.02
C TYR A 126 10.08 -2.97 4.18
N VAL A 127 10.49 -2.32 5.28
CA VAL A 127 9.61 -2.11 6.44
C VAL A 127 8.46 -1.18 6.08
N VAL A 128 8.74 -0.09 5.40
CA VAL A 128 7.72 0.89 4.99
C VAL A 128 6.76 0.30 3.95
N GLU A 129 7.26 -0.56 3.05
CA GLU A 129 6.42 -1.26 2.06
C GLU A 129 5.46 -2.28 2.69
N ALA A 130 5.76 -2.79 3.88
CA ALA A 130 4.85 -3.68 4.60
C ALA A 130 3.55 -2.98 5.03
N ILE A 131 3.60 -1.66 5.30
CA ILE A 131 2.44 -0.90 5.79
C ILE A 131 1.28 -0.89 4.79
N PRO A 132 1.43 -0.49 3.52
CA PRO A 132 0.32 -0.52 2.56
C PRO A 132 -0.18 -1.94 2.30
N LYS A 133 0.67 -2.97 2.39
CA LYS A 133 0.24 -4.37 2.30
C LYS A 133 -0.62 -4.78 3.48
N TRP A 134 -0.19 -4.44 4.70
CA TRP A 134 -0.96 -4.68 5.92
C TRP A 134 -2.31 -3.94 5.89
N LYS A 135 -2.30 -2.65 5.54
CA LYS A 135 -3.55 -1.87 5.43
C LYS A 135 -4.52 -2.51 4.45
N TYR A 136 -4.03 -2.94 3.29
CA TYR A 136 -4.88 -3.58 2.30
C TYR A 136 -5.46 -4.91 2.80
N ILE A 137 -4.64 -5.79 3.36
CA ILE A 137 -5.12 -7.11 3.81
C ILE A 137 -6.01 -6.97 5.04
N VAL A 138 -5.57 -6.26 6.07
CA VAL A 138 -6.30 -6.22 7.35
C VAL A 138 -7.47 -5.23 7.29
N GLU A 139 -7.25 -4.01 6.79
CA GLU A 139 -8.29 -2.98 6.80
C GLU A 139 -9.30 -3.10 5.65
N GLU A 140 -8.96 -3.74 4.52
CA GLU A 140 -9.89 -3.89 3.39
C GLU A 140 -10.36 -5.34 3.19
N ILE A 141 -9.45 -6.32 3.20
CA ILE A 141 -9.81 -7.71 2.91
C ILE A 141 -10.41 -8.41 4.12
N GLU A 142 -9.72 -8.42 5.26
CA GLU A 142 -10.22 -9.13 6.46
C GLU A 142 -11.46 -8.43 7.03
N GLU A 143 -11.51 -7.09 7.04
CA GLU A 143 -12.66 -6.36 7.57
C GLU A 143 -13.90 -6.47 6.68
N TYR A 144 -13.74 -6.39 5.35
CA TYR A 144 -14.88 -6.26 4.43
C TYR A 144 -15.09 -7.42 3.47
N CYS A 145 -14.09 -8.28 3.24
CA CYS A 145 -14.14 -9.37 2.27
C CYS A 145 -13.97 -10.76 2.90
N GLN A 146 -13.93 -10.85 4.23
CA GLN A 146 -13.75 -12.13 4.93
C GLN A 146 -14.75 -13.20 4.49
N ASP A 147 -16.01 -12.81 4.31
CA ASP A 147 -17.10 -13.68 3.89
C ASP A 147 -17.34 -13.64 2.37
N SER A 148 -16.37 -13.16 1.60
CA SER A 148 -16.48 -13.09 0.15
C SER A 148 -16.88 -14.44 -0.44
N ILE A 149 -17.85 -14.41 -1.33
CA ILE A 149 -18.27 -15.59 -2.14
C ILE A 149 -17.97 -15.33 -3.61
N TRP A 150 -17.94 -16.37 -4.38
CA TRP A 150 -17.89 -16.25 -5.83
C TRP A 150 -19.21 -15.75 -6.37
N ILE A 151 -19.18 -14.68 -7.12
CA ILE A 151 -20.36 -14.04 -7.68
C ILE A 151 -20.41 -14.18 -9.19
N GLY A 152 -21.62 -14.21 -9.71
CA GLY A 152 -21.88 -14.35 -11.13
C GLY A 152 -21.73 -15.79 -11.65
N VAL A 153 -22.14 -15.98 -12.90
CA VAL A 153 -22.11 -17.26 -13.59
C VAL A 153 -21.02 -17.24 -14.65
N ILE A 154 -20.08 -18.17 -14.56
CA ILE A 154 -18.98 -18.28 -15.53
C ILE A 154 -19.54 -18.34 -16.96
N GLY A 155 -18.95 -17.51 -17.84
CA GLY A 155 -19.32 -17.40 -19.25
C GLY A 155 -20.60 -16.60 -19.53
N LYS A 156 -21.28 -16.05 -18.51
CA LYS A 156 -22.49 -15.23 -18.73
C LYS A 156 -22.19 -13.74 -18.45
N PRO A 157 -22.43 -12.86 -19.43
CA PRO A 157 -22.29 -11.42 -19.24
C PRO A 157 -23.26 -10.91 -18.18
N GLN A 158 -22.78 -10.03 -17.28
CA GLN A 158 -23.60 -9.39 -16.26
C GLN A 158 -22.97 -8.09 -15.77
N LYS A 159 -23.75 -7.33 -14.97
CA LYS A 159 -23.27 -6.09 -14.37
C LYS A 159 -22.66 -6.35 -13.01
N PHE A 160 -21.57 -5.65 -12.72
CA PHE A 160 -20.93 -5.64 -11.42
C PHE A 160 -20.85 -4.20 -10.93
N PHE A 161 -21.07 -4.03 -9.63
CA PHE A 161 -20.87 -2.76 -8.95
C PHE A 161 -19.89 -2.99 -7.80
N GLY A 162 -18.93 -2.08 -7.63
CA GLY A 162 -17.99 -2.18 -6.53
C GLY A 162 -17.05 -0.99 -6.44
N LYS A 163 -16.43 -0.87 -5.27
CA LYS A 163 -15.40 0.11 -4.96
C LYS A 163 -14.03 -0.43 -5.40
N VAL A 164 -13.24 0.38 -6.07
CA VAL A 164 -11.83 0.06 -6.36
C VAL A 164 -11.03 0.08 -5.06
N ILE A 165 -10.53 -1.08 -4.63
CA ILE A 165 -9.77 -1.23 -3.39
C ILE A 165 -8.28 -1.47 -3.63
N LYS A 166 -7.89 -1.91 -4.83
CA LYS A 166 -6.49 -2.15 -5.19
C LYS A 166 -6.28 -2.10 -6.69
N VAL A 167 -5.09 -1.66 -7.07
CA VAL A 167 -4.58 -1.72 -8.46
C VAL A 167 -3.17 -2.29 -8.42
N TYR A 168 -2.94 -3.36 -9.17
CA TYR A 168 -1.62 -3.98 -9.30
C TYR A 168 -0.98 -3.60 -10.63
N ASP A 169 0.21 -3.04 -10.56
CA ASP A 169 1.12 -2.87 -11.69
C ASP A 169 2.25 -3.91 -11.56
N HIS A 170 2.02 -5.10 -12.10
CA HIS A 170 2.95 -6.22 -11.96
C HIS A 170 4.30 -5.99 -12.65
N ASP A 171 4.34 -5.13 -13.67
CA ASP A 171 5.57 -4.74 -14.36
C ASP A 171 5.40 -3.31 -14.89
N GLN A 172 6.34 -2.42 -14.55
CA GLN A 172 6.37 -1.04 -15.08
C GLN A 172 6.38 -0.99 -16.61
N ARG A 173 6.79 -2.07 -17.27
CA ARG A 173 6.75 -2.24 -18.73
C ARG A 173 5.45 -2.83 -19.24
N SER A 174 4.61 -3.36 -18.35
CA SER A 174 3.30 -3.90 -18.70
C SER A 174 2.39 -2.77 -19.16
N THR A 175 1.65 -3.05 -20.22
CA THR A 175 0.57 -2.17 -20.69
C THR A 175 -0.76 -2.46 -19.99
N PHE A 176 -0.76 -3.39 -19.02
CA PHE A 176 -1.95 -3.86 -18.32
C PHE A 176 -1.84 -3.59 -16.84
N LEU A 177 -2.99 -3.29 -16.22
CA LEU A 177 -3.19 -3.21 -14.78
C LEU A 177 -4.17 -4.30 -14.35
N GLU A 178 -3.95 -4.88 -13.19
CA GLU A 178 -4.91 -5.77 -12.56
C GLU A 178 -5.62 -5.03 -11.43
N TRP A 179 -6.94 -5.04 -11.47
CA TRP A 179 -7.83 -4.29 -10.59
C TRP A 179 -8.52 -5.22 -9.61
N ARG A 180 -8.72 -4.71 -8.39
CA ARG A 180 -9.59 -5.33 -7.37
C ARG A 180 -10.74 -4.40 -7.04
N LEU A 181 -11.95 -4.91 -7.17
CA LEU A 181 -13.15 -4.25 -6.69
C LEU A 181 -13.75 -5.04 -5.55
N ARG A 182 -14.29 -4.34 -4.56
CA ARG A 182 -15.14 -4.90 -3.52
C ARG A 182 -16.59 -4.50 -3.80
N SER A 183 -17.50 -5.49 -3.92
CA SER A 183 -18.93 -5.21 -4.01
C SER A 183 -19.49 -4.67 -2.69
N GLU A 184 -20.73 -4.18 -2.68
CA GLU A 184 -21.40 -3.72 -1.45
C GLU A 184 -21.56 -4.85 -0.42
N GLU A 185 -21.72 -6.10 -0.88
CA GLU A 185 -21.82 -7.28 -0.04
C GLU A 185 -20.44 -7.83 0.39
N GLY A 186 -19.35 -7.15 0.08
CA GLY A 186 -18.01 -7.58 0.43
C GLY A 186 -17.38 -8.61 -0.51
N ASN A 187 -17.98 -8.89 -1.67
CA ASN A 187 -17.42 -9.86 -2.60
C ASN A 187 -16.28 -9.28 -3.44
N LEU A 188 -15.21 -10.05 -3.59
CA LEU A 188 -14.03 -9.63 -4.32
C LEU A 188 -14.12 -9.94 -5.81
N ILE A 189 -13.85 -8.94 -6.64
CA ILE A 189 -13.87 -9.03 -8.10
C ILE A 189 -12.50 -8.60 -8.63
N ALA A 190 -11.93 -9.40 -9.53
CA ALA A 190 -10.68 -9.07 -10.22
C ALA A 190 -10.91 -8.93 -11.71
N PHE A 191 -10.21 -7.98 -12.33
CA PHE A 191 -10.12 -7.90 -13.78
C PHE A 191 -8.81 -7.25 -14.21
N ILE A 192 -8.45 -7.48 -15.47
CA ILE A 192 -7.26 -6.92 -16.09
C ILE A 192 -7.72 -6.00 -17.21
N ASP A 193 -7.14 -4.80 -17.26
CA ASP A 193 -7.40 -3.87 -18.34
C ASP A 193 -6.15 -3.11 -18.76
N ARG A 194 -6.20 -2.48 -19.94
CA ARG A 194 -5.10 -1.68 -20.47
C ARG A 194 -4.98 -0.37 -19.69
N LYS A 195 -3.76 -0.02 -19.31
CA LYS A 195 -3.46 1.27 -18.66
C LYS A 195 -4.11 2.45 -19.38
N SER A 196 -4.03 2.48 -20.72
CA SER A 196 -4.55 3.58 -21.53
C SER A 196 -6.07 3.76 -21.49
N GLU A 197 -6.85 2.74 -21.16
CA GLU A 197 -8.30 2.85 -21.12
C GLU A 197 -8.78 3.44 -19.80
N PHE A 198 -8.25 2.95 -18.67
CA PHE A 198 -8.62 3.46 -17.34
C PHE A 198 -7.98 4.81 -17.02
N ASP A 199 -6.73 5.07 -17.48
CA ASP A 199 -6.13 6.40 -17.37
C ASP A 199 -6.97 7.47 -18.09
N ARG A 200 -7.52 7.13 -19.26
CA ARG A 200 -8.41 8.03 -20.00
C ARG A 200 -9.74 8.31 -19.27
N LEU A 201 -10.17 7.40 -18.40
CA LEU A 201 -11.43 7.48 -17.66
C LEU A 201 -11.24 8.05 -16.27
N GLU A 202 -10.01 8.47 -15.92
CA GLU A 202 -9.66 9.07 -14.63
C GLU A 202 -10.15 8.23 -13.43
N VAL A 203 -10.04 6.89 -13.52
CA VAL A 203 -10.42 5.98 -12.45
C VAL A 203 -9.32 5.92 -11.40
N GLU A 204 -9.68 6.19 -10.16
CA GLU A 204 -8.78 6.20 -9.02
C GLU A 204 -9.11 5.14 -7.98
N LEU A 205 -8.16 4.87 -7.09
CA LEU A 205 -8.38 4.07 -5.89
C LEU A 205 -9.48 4.72 -5.03
N GLY A 206 -10.44 3.91 -4.61
CA GLY A 206 -11.60 4.37 -3.83
C GLY A 206 -12.84 4.70 -4.66
N ASP A 207 -12.73 4.80 -5.98
CA ASP A 207 -13.89 5.05 -6.85
C ASP A 207 -14.87 3.87 -6.86
N CYS A 208 -16.16 4.19 -6.93
CA CYS A 208 -17.23 3.21 -7.13
C CYS A 208 -17.54 3.08 -8.62
N LEU A 209 -17.38 1.88 -9.15
CA LEU A 209 -17.55 1.58 -10.56
C LEU A 209 -18.75 0.68 -10.83
N MET A 210 -19.44 0.92 -11.93
CA MET A 210 -20.36 -0.02 -12.54
C MET A 210 -19.75 -0.55 -13.83
N LEU A 211 -19.59 -1.86 -13.94
CA LEU A 211 -18.97 -2.56 -15.05
C LEU A 211 -19.96 -3.55 -15.69
N ASN A 212 -19.89 -3.72 -17.01
CA ASN A 212 -20.26 -4.99 -17.64
C ASN A 212 -19.05 -5.91 -17.63
N GLY A 213 -19.26 -7.20 -17.45
CA GLY A 213 -18.19 -8.18 -17.53
C GLY A 213 -18.72 -9.61 -17.56
N THR A 214 -17.88 -10.53 -18.01
CA THR A 214 -18.19 -11.96 -18.02
C THR A 214 -17.25 -12.67 -17.07
N PRO A 215 -17.74 -13.31 -15.99
CA PRO A 215 -16.91 -14.14 -15.14
C PRO A 215 -16.20 -15.22 -15.96
N GLN A 216 -14.90 -15.30 -15.81
CA GLN A 216 -14.06 -16.31 -16.47
C GLN A 216 -13.64 -17.39 -15.49
N GLU A 217 -13.39 -17.01 -14.24
CA GLU A 217 -12.82 -17.90 -13.24
C GLU A 217 -13.30 -17.52 -11.82
N HIS A 218 -13.52 -18.55 -11.01
CA HIS A 218 -13.69 -18.46 -9.56
C HIS A 218 -12.47 -19.07 -8.89
N PHE A 219 -11.74 -18.31 -8.09
CA PHE A 219 -10.48 -18.76 -7.51
C PHE A 219 -10.29 -18.24 -6.07
N LEU A 220 -9.31 -18.82 -5.37
CA LEU A 220 -8.82 -18.30 -4.11
C LEU A 220 -7.60 -17.43 -4.40
N SER A 221 -7.70 -16.14 -4.09
CA SER A 221 -6.61 -15.22 -4.30
C SER A 221 -5.64 -15.27 -3.13
N VAL A 222 -4.44 -15.77 -3.36
CA VAL A 222 -3.36 -15.80 -2.37
C VAL A 222 -2.90 -14.38 -2.02
N GLU A 223 -2.83 -13.51 -3.02
CA GLU A 223 -2.41 -12.11 -2.86
C GLU A 223 -3.41 -11.29 -2.02
N ASP A 224 -4.66 -11.74 -1.96
CA ASP A 224 -5.76 -11.15 -1.21
C ASP A 224 -6.13 -12.04 0.00
N GLY A 225 -5.14 -12.62 0.69
CA GLY A 225 -5.34 -13.36 1.94
C GLY A 225 -6.12 -14.67 1.79
N HIS A 226 -5.98 -15.40 0.69
CA HIS A 226 -6.77 -16.60 0.36
C HIS A 226 -8.28 -16.33 0.27
N THR A 227 -8.66 -15.11 -0.10
CA THR A 227 -10.05 -14.71 -0.24
C THR A 227 -10.64 -15.22 -1.55
N ARG A 228 -11.93 -15.61 -1.52
CA ARG A 228 -12.67 -16.00 -2.74
C ARG A 228 -12.81 -14.78 -3.65
N CYS A 229 -12.40 -14.95 -4.90
CA CYS A 229 -12.41 -13.88 -5.90
C CYS A 229 -13.01 -14.35 -7.21
N THR A 230 -13.82 -13.50 -7.85
CA THR A 230 -14.34 -13.73 -9.20
C THR A 230 -13.51 -12.91 -10.20
N ARG A 231 -12.83 -13.58 -11.12
CA ARG A 231 -12.11 -12.93 -12.20
C ARG A 231 -12.99 -12.73 -13.41
N LEU A 232 -13.02 -11.51 -13.93
CA LEU A 232 -13.69 -11.19 -15.19
C LEU A 232 -12.74 -11.38 -16.38
N SER A 233 -13.32 -11.81 -17.50
CA SER A 233 -12.57 -11.92 -18.76
C SER A 233 -12.11 -10.54 -19.25
N PRO A 234 -10.82 -10.33 -19.52
CA PRO A 234 -10.28 -9.02 -19.89
C PRO A 234 -10.95 -8.37 -21.11
N ASN A 235 -11.35 -9.21 -22.07
CA ASN A 235 -11.96 -8.73 -23.32
C ASN A 235 -13.45 -8.38 -23.20
N THR A 236 -14.03 -8.53 -22.01
CA THR A 236 -15.48 -8.33 -21.78
C THR A 236 -15.76 -7.24 -20.76
N VAL A 237 -14.71 -6.69 -20.14
CA VAL A 237 -14.88 -5.62 -19.15
C VAL A 237 -15.13 -4.31 -19.87
N GLU A 238 -16.25 -3.69 -19.57
CA GLU A 238 -16.66 -2.38 -20.07
C GLU A 238 -17.10 -1.51 -18.90
N LEU A 239 -16.47 -0.35 -18.71
CA LEU A 239 -16.90 0.62 -17.73
C LEU A 239 -18.18 1.31 -18.19
N ILE A 240 -19.28 1.05 -17.47
CA ILE A 240 -20.57 1.71 -17.72
C ILE A 240 -20.56 3.10 -17.09
N LYS A 241 -20.10 3.21 -15.83
CA LYS A 241 -20.11 4.45 -15.09
C LYS A 241 -19.10 4.45 -13.95
N ASN A 242 -18.42 5.58 -13.78
CA ASN A 242 -17.66 5.93 -12.58
C ASN A 242 -18.50 6.90 -11.73
N TYR A 243 -18.76 6.55 -10.47
CA TYR A 243 -19.50 7.37 -9.51
C TYR A 243 -18.57 8.21 -8.64
N GLY A 244 -17.26 8.05 -8.79
CA GLY A 244 -16.27 8.68 -7.92
C GLY A 244 -16.21 8.03 -6.53
N LYS A 245 -15.50 8.71 -5.63
CA LYS A 245 -15.33 8.26 -4.23
C LYS A 245 -16.64 8.47 -3.46
N PRO A 246 -17.06 7.53 -2.61
CA PRO A 246 -18.20 7.72 -1.73
C PRO A 246 -17.97 8.92 -0.81
N LYS A 247 -19.00 9.72 -0.60
CA LYS A 247 -18.95 10.90 0.28
C LYS A 247 -19.01 10.50 1.75
#